data_aa4465d9161699d79ba977a95f0d0c62
#
_entry.id   aa4465d9161699d79ba977a95f0d0c62
#
_cell.length_a   1.000
_cell.length_b   1.000
_cell.length_c   1.000
_cell.angle_alpha   90.00
_cell.angle_beta   90.00
_cell.angle_gamma   90.00
#
_symmetry.space_group_name_H-M   'P 1'
#
loop_
_entity.id
_entity.type
_entity.pdbx_description
1 polymer ?
#
loop_
_entity_poly.entity_id
_entity_poly.type
_entity_poly.pdbx_seq_one_letter_code
_entity_poly.pdbx_strand_id
1 'polypeptide(L)'
;MDYSGFKAVSIAAKDCAAPARYIIQGTKGYIQQKSTANCCGGITFHPNEGKEEHYNLNGGRPREAAEFETFARAMESGDQELCTRMQDTSIAVSRVLTVARRSAGIRFPGER
;
A
#
# COMPACT_ATOMS: atom_id res chain seq x y z
N MET A 1 1.93 -13.98 -3.72
CA MET A 1 3.15 -13.32 -4.24
C MET A 1 4.31 -13.68 -3.32
N ASP A 2 5.36 -14.24 -3.88
CA ASP A 2 6.58 -14.63 -3.14
C ASP A 2 7.71 -13.68 -3.53
N TYR A 3 8.36 -13.12 -2.50
CA TYR A 3 9.51 -12.25 -2.62
C TYR A 3 10.68 -12.83 -1.83
N SER A 4 11.90 -12.41 -2.14
CA SER A 4 13.06 -12.80 -1.33
C SER A 4 12.92 -12.21 0.08
N GLY A 5 12.69 -13.09 1.07
CA GLY A 5 12.57 -12.70 2.49
C GLY A 5 11.17 -12.39 3.01
N PHE A 6 10.13 -12.31 2.16
CA PHE A 6 8.75 -12.13 2.62
C PHE A 6 7.71 -12.67 1.63
N LYS A 7 6.48 -12.83 2.11
CA LYS A 7 5.32 -13.19 1.30
C LYS A 7 4.24 -12.12 1.41
N ALA A 8 3.54 -11.88 0.30
CA ALA A 8 2.38 -10.99 0.28
C ALA A 8 1.15 -11.73 -0.25
N VAL A 9 0.01 -11.53 0.41
CA VAL A 9 -1.29 -12.06 0.00
C VAL A 9 -2.26 -10.89 -0.13
N SER A 10 -2.94 -10.78 -1.26
CA SER A 10 -4.03 -9.84 -1.48
C SER A 10 -5.28 -10.60 -1.85
N ILE A 11 -6.35 -10.35 -1.11
CA ILE A 11 -7.66 -11.01 -1.31
C ILE A 11 -8.70 -9.91 -1.47
N ALA A 12 -9.45 -9.97 -2.56
CA ALA A 12 -10.58 -9.09 -2.79
C ALA A 12 -11.65 -9.80 -3.62
N ALA A 13 -12.90 -9.47 -3.36
CA ALA A 13 -14.04 -9.89 -4.17
C ALA A 13 -14.98 -8.69 -4.35
N LYS A 14 -15.73 -8.67 -5.45
CA LYS A 14 -16.71 -7.61 -5.75
C LYS A 14 -18.14 -8.03 -5.49
N ASP A 15 -18.37 -9.31 -5.32
CA ASP A 15 -19.67 -9.95 -5.14
C ASP A 15 -19.98 -10.30 -3.68
N CYS A 16 -19.07 -10.01 -2.76
CA CYS A 16 -19.28 -10.19 -1.34
C CYS A 16 -18.68 -9.07 -0.50
N ALA A 17 -19.26 -8.85 0.68
CA ALA A 17 -18.69 -7.96 1.69
C ALA A 17 -17.68 -8.71 2.56
N ALA A 18 -16.52 -8.11 2.79
CA ALA A 18 -15.51 -8.61 3.71
C ALA A 18 -14.92 -7.45 4.53
N PRO A 19 -14.46 -7.71 5.78
CA PRO A 19 -13.77 -6.70 6.56
C PRO A 19 -12.51 -6.21 5.83
N ALA A 20 -12.45 -4.92 5.54
CA ALA A 20 -11.24 -4.32 5.01
C ALA A 20 -10.16 -4.29 6.11
N ARG A 21 -9.00 -4.87 5.83
CA ARG A 21 -7.85 -4.84 6.74
C ARG A 21 -6.54 -4.95 5.97
N TYR A 22 -5.51 -4.35 6.53
CA TYR A 22 -4.15 -4.49 6.08
C TYR A 22 -3.28 -4.92 7.27
N ILE A 23 -2.47 -5.97 7.11
CA ILE A 23 -1.63 -6.53 8.17
C ILE A 23 -0.22 -6.74 7.63
N ILE A 24 0.77 -6.24 8.37
CA ILE A 24 2.19 -6.54 8.16
C ILE A 24 2.66 -7.34 9.37
N GLN A 25 3.06 -8.59 9.15
CA GLN A 25 3.60 -9.47 10.19
C GLN A 25 5.11 -9.46 10.16
N GLY A 26 5.70 -9.33 11.33
CA GLY A 26 7.14 -9.37 11.55
C GLY A 26 7.51 -10.27 12.73
N THR A 27 8.80 -10.44 12.97
CA THR A 27 9.32 -11.29 14.06
C THR A 27 9.08 -10.72 15.47
N LYS A 28 8.82 -9.41 15.57
CA LYS A 28 8.59 -8.71 16.85
C LYS A 28 7.13 -8.39 17.14
N GLY A 29 6.23 -8.76 16.23
CA GLY A 29 4.80 -8.45 16.33
C GLY A 29 4.19 -8.19 14.96
N TYR A 30 3.03 -7.57 14.93
CA TYR A 30 2.39 -7.17 13.67
C TYR A 30 1.80 -5.76 13.75
N ILE A 31 1.70 -5.13 12.59
CA ILE A 31 1.00 -3.85 12.41
C ILE A 31 -0.32 -4.13 11.72
N GLN A 32 -1.39 -3.55 12.22
CA GLN A 32 -2.73 -3.67 11.65
C GLN A 32 -3.33 -2.32 11.36
N GLN A 33 -3.93 -2.19 10.16
CA GLN A 33 -4.85 -1.13 9.79
C GLN A 33 -6.25 -1.75 9.60
N LYS A 34 -7.26 -1.21 10.31
CA LYS A 34 -8.66 -1.70 10.26
C LYS A 34 -9.53 -0.87 9.31
N SER A 35 -8.99 -0.56 8.13
CA SER A 35 -9.68 0.19 7.08
C SER A 35 -9.17 -0.23 5.71
N THR A 36 -9.73 0.33 4.65
CA THR A 36 -9.23 0.11 3.29
C THR A 36 -7.80 0.62 3.16
N ALA A 37 -6.96 -0.05 2.37
CA ALA A 37 -5.54 0.28 2.23
C ALA A 37 -5.29 1.73 1.78
N ASN A 38 -6.23 2.32 1.03
CA ASN A 38 -6.18 3.69 0.53
C ASN A 38 -6.78 4.75 1.48
N CYS A 39 -7.22 4.36 2.69
CA CYS A 39 -7.79 5.27 3.66
C CYS A 39 -7.28 4.91 5.06
N CYS A 40 -6.06 5.33 5.37
CA CYS A 40 -5.45 5.04 6.66
C CYS A 40 -5.98 6.01 7.72
N GLY A 41 -6.98 5.56 8.49
CA GLY A 41 -7.47 6.28 9.68
C GLY A 41 -6.63 6.06 10.93
N GLY A 42 -5.58 5.26 10.84
CA GLY A 42 -4.67 4.93 11.91
C GLY A 42 -4.19 3.48 11.82
N ILE A 43 -3.10 3.19 12.50
CA ILE A 43 -2.51 1.87 12.62
C ILE A 43 -2.37 1.48 14.08
N THR A 44 -2.42 0.18 14.34
CA THR A 44 -2.13 -0.41 15.66
C THR A 44 -0.92 -1.33 15.52
N PHE A 45 0.10 -1.11 16.32
CA PHE A 45 1.19 -2.06 16.50
C PHE A 45 0.85 -3.01 17.65
N HIS A 46 0.91 -4.29 17.37
CA HIS A 46 0.70 -5.38 18.35
C HIS A 46 2.05 -6.08 18.53
N PRO A 47 2.84 -5.72 19.55
CA PRO A 47 4.08 -6.43 19.84
C PRO A 47 3.80 -7.85 20.33
N ASN A 48 4.76 -8.78 20.15
CA ASN A 48 4.65 -10.14 20.71
C ASN A 48 4.59 -10.10 22.25
N GLU A 49 5.24 -9.11 22.85
CA GLU A 49 5.26 -8.87 24.31
C GLU A 49 5.04 -7.39 24.55
N GLY A 50 4.24 -7.06 25.57
CA GLY A 50 3.95 -5.68 25.93
C GLY A 50 2.55 -5.23 25.59
N LYS A 51 2.37 -3.91 25.49
CA LYS A 51 1.06 -3.29 25.22
C LYS A 51 0.94 -2.88 23.76
N GLU A 52 -0.28 -2.89 23.26
CA GLU A 52 -0.62 -2.32 21.97
C GLU A 52 -0.32 -0.83 21.91
N GLU A 53 0.15 -0.37 20.77
CA GLU A 53 0.44 1.04 20.50
C GLU A 53 -0.39 1.50 19.30
N HIS A 54 -1.05 2.65 19.44
CA HIS A 54 -1.91 3.22 18.40
C HIS A 54 -1.30 4.49 17.82
N TYR A 55 -1.29 4.58 16.49
CA TYR A 55 -0.74 5.72 15.76
C TYR A 55 -1.76 6.26 14.77
N ASN A 56 -2.00 7.56 14.81
CA ASN A 56 -2.75 8.29 13.79
C ASN A 56 -2.02 9.59 13.44
N LEU A 57 -1.21 9.54 12.41
CA LEU A 57 -0.45 10.69 11.94
C LEU A 57 -1.25 11.58 10.97
N ASN A 58 -2.44 11.15 10.57
CA ASN A 58 -3.25 11.88 9.60
C ASN A 58 -4.06 13.03 10.22
N GLY A 59 -4.36 12.95 11.53
CA GLY A 59 -4.97 14.04 12.29
C GLY A 59 -6.31 14.55 11.74
N GLY A 60 -7.09 13.70 11.05
CA GLY A 60 -8.35 14.10 10.42
C GLY A 60 -8.21 14.85 9.09
N ARG A 61 -7.00 14.96 8.53
CA ARG A 61 -6.75 15.56 7.22
C ARG A 61 -7.37 14.70 6.09
N PRO A 62 -7.80 15.31 4.98
CA PRO A 62 -8.21 14.56 3.79
C PRO A 62 -7.13 13.55 3.39
N ARG A 63 -7.54 12.35 2.96
CA ARG A 63 -6.60 11.24 2.68
C ARG A 63 -5.58 11.57 1.59
N GLU A 64 -5.96 12.41 0.64
CA GLU A 64 -5.12 12.83 -0.48
C GLU A 64 -4.21 14.03 -0.14
N ALA A 65 -4.42 14.69 1.00
CA ALA A 65 -3.69 15.92 1.33
C ALA A 65 -2.17 15.75 1.33
N ALA A 66 -1.66 14.66 1.89
CA ALA A 66 -0.23 14.38 1.94
C ALA A 66 0.37 14.12 0.55
N GLU A 67 -0.41 13.51 -0.35
CA GLU A 67 -0.01 13.28 -1.73
C GLU A 67 0.15 14.60 -2.48
N PHE A 68 -0.88 15.46 -2.46
CA PHE A 68 -0.83 16.77 -3.10
C PHE A 68 0.26 17.67 -2.55
N GLU A 69 0.46 17.69 -1.24
CA GLU A 69 1.56 18.44 -0.62
C GLU A 69 2.94 17.93 -1.06
N THR A 70 3.08 16.62 -1.24
CA THR A 70 4.33 16.03 -1.73
C THR A 70 4.58 16.42 -3.18
N PHE A 71 3.54 16.40 -4.03
CA PHE A 71 3.65 16.87 -5.40
C PHE A 71 3.99 18.36 -5.49
N ALA A 72 3.28 19.21 -4.75
CA ALA A 72 3.55 20.64 -4.72
C ALA A 72 5.00 20.92 -4.32
N ARG A 73 5.47 20.32 -3.24
CA ARG A 73 6.85 20.46 -2.77
C ARG A 73 7.88 19.97 -3.79
N ALA A 74 7.65 18.82 -4.43
CA ALA A 74 8.56 18.30 -5.46
C ALA A 74 8.65 19.25 -6.66
N MET A 75 7.53 19.85 -7.08
CA MET A 75 7.49 20.83 -8.17
C MET A 75 8.20 22.13 -7.79
N GLU A 76 7.93 22.68 -6.60
CA GLU A 76 8.52 23.94 -6.11
C GLU A 76 10.02 23.84 -5.90
N SER A 77 10.50 22.69 -5.39
CA SER A 77 11.93 22.47 -5.13
C SER A 77 12.71 21.92 -6.33
N GLY A 78 12.02 21.48 -7.39
CA GLY A 78 12.66 20.80 -8.53
C GLY A 78 13.30 19.47 -8.16
N ASP A 79 12.75 18.73 -7.15
CA ASP A 79 13.31 17.49 -6.64
C ASP A 79 13.13 16.33 -7.63
N GLN A 80 14.06 16.23 -8.58
CA GLN A 80 14.08 15.19 -9.60
C GLN A 80 14.33 13.79 -9.02
N GLU A 81 15.06 13.68 -7.91
CA GLU A 81 15.31 12.39 -7.26
C GLU A 81 14.02 11.82 -6.67
N LEU A 82 13.23 12.65 -5.98
CA LEU A 82 11.92 12.25 -5.47
C LEU A 82 11.00 11.83 -6.63
N CYS A 83 10.94 12.61 -7.71
CA CYS A 83 10.12 12.29 -8.89
C CYS A 83 10.50 10.94 -9.50
N THR A 84 11.78 10.68 -9.70
CA THR A 84 12.28 9.41 -10.24
C THR A 84 11.92 8.24 -9.33
N ARG A 85 12.13 8.37 -8.04
CA ARG A 85 11.79 7.32 -7.06
C ARG A 85 10.29 7.02 -7.02
N MET A 86 9.43 8.02 -7.12
CA MET A 86 7.98 7.84 -7.21
C MET A 86 7.57 7.15 -8.51
N GLN A 87 8.20 7.51 -9.62
CA GLN A 87 7.99 6.85 -10.92
C GLN A 87 8.41 5.39 -10.89
N ASP A 88 9.56 5.06 -10.32
CA ASP A 88 10.05 3.68 -10.18
C ASP A 88 9.08 2.83 -9.36
N THR A 89 8.53 3.39 -8.30
CA THR A 89 7.49 2.75 -7.49
C THR A 89 6.23 2.46 -8.33
N SER A 90 5.76 3.42 -9.10
CA SER A 90 4.58 3.27 -9.97
C SER A 90 4.80 2.20 -11.05
N ILE A 91 6.00 2.14 -11.63
CA ILE A 91 6.40 1.11 -12.59
C ILE A 91 6.39 -0.27 -11.93
N ALA A 92 6.96 -0.39 -10.71
CA ALA A 92 6.99 -1.65 -9.98
C ALA A 92 5.57 -2.16 -9.67
N VAL A 93 4.68 -1.30 -9.20
CA VAL A 93 3.26 -1.64 -8.96
C VAL A 93 2.58 -2.10 -10.24
N SER A 94 2.76 -1.37 -11.36
CA SER A 94 2.18 -1.73 -12.66
C SER A 94 2.67 -3.08 -13.16
N ARG A 95 3.94 -3.42 -12.94
CA ARG A 95 4.50 -4.75 -13.25
C ARG A 95 3.83 -5.84 -12.44
N VAL A 96 3.68 -5.66 -11.13
CA VAL A 96 3.01 -6.64 -10.24
C VAL A 96 1.58 -6.87 -10.68
N LEU A 97 0.81 -5.81 -10.97
CA LEU A 97 -0.57 -5.91 -11.47
C LEU A 97 -0.65 -6.65 -12.80
N THR A 98 0.28 -6.37 -13.72
CA THR A 98 0.35 -7.05 -15.02
C THR A 98 0.63 -8.54 -14.88
N VAL A 99 1.60 -8.90 -14.03
CA VAL A 99 1.94 -10.31 -13.77
C VAL A 99 0.77 -11.03 -13.12
N ALA A 100 0.14 -10.43 -12.10
CA ALA A 100 -1.02 -11.02 -11.41
C ALA A 100 -2.20 -11.24 -12.38
N ARG A 101 -2.52 -10.25 -13.21
CA ARG A 101 -3.57 -10.34 -14.22
C ARG A 101 -3.30 -11.44 -15.24
N ARG A 102 -2.08 -11.50 -15.77
CA ARG A 102 -1.67 -12.51 -16.75
C ARG A 102 -1.67 -13.92 -16.16
N SER A 103 -1.28 -14.09 -14.91
CA SER A 103 -1.33 -15.39 -14.21
C SER A 103 -2.76 -15.89 -14.03
N ALA A 104 -3.74 -15.00 -13.97
CA ALA A 104 -5.16 -15.33 -13.97
C ALA A 104 -5.75 -15.57 -15.37
N GLY A 105 -4.94 -15.56 -16.43
CA GLY A 105 -5.40 -15.76 -17.81
C GLY A 105 -6.10 -14.53 -18.43
N ILE A 106 -6.16 -13.40 -17.72
CA ILE A 106 -6.80 -12.18 -18.19
C ILE A 106 -5.85 -11.43 -19.12
N ARG A 107 -6.24 -11.21 -20.36
CA ARG A 107 -5.49 -10.44 -21.36
C ARG A 107 -6.33 -9.31 -21.92
N PHE A 108 -5.69 -8.19 -22.19
CA PHE A 108 -6.34 -7.07 -22.89
C PHE A 108 -6.24 -7.22 -24.40
N PRO A 109 -7.20 -6.67 -25.17
CA PRO A 109 -7.10 -6.63 -26.61
C PRO A 109 -5.77 -6.00 -27.06
N GLY A 110 -5.09 -6.65 -28.02
CA GLY A 110 -3.79 -6.17 -28.54
C GLY A 110 -2.55 -6.60 -27.76
N GLU A 111 -2.67 -7.24 -26.60
CA GLU A 111 -1.53 -7.84 -25.90
C GLU A 111 -1.07 -9.13 -26.57
N ARG A 112 0.23 -9.22 -26.89
CA ARG A 112 0.91 -10.42 -27.37
C ARG A 112 1.54 -11.23 -26.25
#